data_86774c6d27ba4cf8283dbb0b6fca39c5
#
_entry.id   86774c6d27ba4cf8283dbb0b6fca39c5
#
_cell.length_a   1.000
_cell.length_b   1.000
_cell.length_c   1.000
_cell.angle_alpha   90.00
_cell.angle_beta   90.00
_cell.angle_gamma   90.00
#
_symmetry.space_group_name_H-M   'P 1'
#
loop_
_entity.id
_entity.type
_entity.pdbx_description
1 polymer ?
#
loop_
_entity_poly.entity_id
_entity_poly.type
_entity_poly.pdbx_seq_one_letter_code
_entity_poly.pdbx_strand_id
1 'polypeptide(L)'
;MGKTKTKPKAKSKARKAKGGLTAAAANKHWLYENSVQNPEAEVEFIDRVYRAEFGRLPRRLREDFCGTAYLSRTWVEQRPDNTAVGVDLDGPTLDYGREHHLAALGDRADAVTLIQADVRDVQEPKCDVLAATNFSWWGFHAREELLGYLRNCRASLKEAGMLMMDIYGGPEAQVLQLEERECEGFTYIWDQDVFSPITHAYTCRIHYRFPDGTELNNAFTYEWRLWTLPEIRDL
;
A
#
# COMPACT_ATOMS: atom_id res chain seq x y z
N MET A 1 -27.32 -18.29 -26.60
CA MET A 1 -26.24 -17.35 -26.96
C MET A 1 -26.75 -15.93 -26.65
N GLY A 2 -26.46 -15.41 -25.50
CA GLY A 2 -26.81 -14.04 -25.05
C GLY A 2 -25.55 -13.26 -24.78
N LYS A 3 -25.21 -12.28 -25.61
CA LYS A 3 -24.07 -11.38 -25.42
C LYS A 3 -24.46 -10.32 -24.39
N THR A 4 -23.87 -10.40 -23.19
CA THR A 4 -23.96 -9.34 -22.17
C THR A 4 -23.05 -8.18 -22.59
N LYS A 5 -23.61 -7.04 -22.92
CA LYS A 5 -22.90 -5.79 -23.18
C LYS A 5 -22.54 -5.13 -21.84
N THR A 6 -21.27 -5.12 -21.49
CA THR A 6 -20.73 -4.31 -20.40
C THR A 6 -20.75 -2.83 -20.79
N LYS A 7 -21.39 -1.98 -19.98
CA LYS A 7 -21.37 -0.51 -20.14
C LYS A 7 -20.00 0.03 -19.73
N PRO A 8 -19.42 0.99 -20.45
CA PRO A 8 -18.16 1.62 -20.05
C PRO A 8 -18.39 2.54 -18.84
N LYS A 9 -17.53 2.41 -17.81
CA LYS A 9 -17.49 3.31 -16.65
C LYS A 9 -17.14 4.73 -17.08
N ALA A 10 -17.79 5.70 -16.46
CA ALA A 10 -17.59 7.13 -16.70
C ALA A 10 -16.14 7.54 -16.36
N LYS A 11 -15.44 8.10 -17.33
CA LYS A 11 -14.11 8.69 -17.14
C LYS A 11 -14.24 9.99 -16.36
N SER A 12 -13.60 10.08 -15.20
CA SER A 12 -13.42 11.35 -14.50
C SER A 12 -12.60 12.30 -15.40
N LYS A 13 -13.10 13.52 -15.60
CA LYS A 13 -12.37 14.53 -16.37
C LYS A 13 -11.25 15.10 -15.52
N ALA A 14 -10.04 14.51 -15.61
CA ALA A 14 -8.84 15.15 -15.12
C ALA A 14 -8.57 16.45 -15.92
N ARG A 15 -8.34 17.54 -15.21
CA ARG A 15 -7.95 18.84 -15.79
C ARG A 15 -6.60 18.67 -16.48
N LYS A 16 -6.56 18.79 -17.82
CA LYS A 16 -5.29 18.84 -18.58
C LYS A 16 -4.46 20.03 -18.08
N ALA A 17 -3.39 19.73 -17.38
CA ALA A 17 -2.30 20.71 -17.17
C ALA A 17 -1.68 21.03 -18.53
N LYS A 18 -1.60 22.32 -18.87
CA LYS A 18 -0.85 22.82 -20.04
C LYS A 18 0.64 22.81 -19.70
N GLY A 19 1.30 21.71 -19.97
CA GLY A 19 2.69 21.41 -19.71
C GLY A 19 2.74 19.97 -19.23
N GLY A 20 3.38 19.05 -19.98
CA GLY A 20 3.52 17.65 -19.58
C GLY A 20 4.21 17.52 -18.21
N LEU A 21 3.96 16.45 -17.48
CA LEU A 21 4.73 16.10 -16.30
C LEU A 21 6.22 15.97 -16.69
N THR A 22 7.09 16.45 -15.83
CA THR A 22 8.55 16.33 -15.95
C THR A 22 9.13 15.84 -14.62
N ALA A 23 10.33 15.28 -14.62
CA ALA A 23 11.00 14.81 -13.41
C ALA A 23 11.14 15.89 -12.33
N ALA A 24 11.39 17.15 -12.74
CA ALA A 24 11.59 18.27 -11.83
C ALA A 24 10.28 18.78 -11.18
N ALA A 25 9.14 18.56 -11.83
CA ALA A 25 7.83 19.05 -11.36
C ALA A 25 6.97 17.94 -10.73
N ALA A 26 7.36 16.67 -10.88
CA ALA A 26 6.59 15.53 -10.42
C ALA A 26 6.74 15.32 -8.90
N ASN A 27 5.64 15.01 -8.24
CA ASN A 27 5.65 14.55 -6.86
C ASN A 27 5.69 13.02 -6.82
N LYS A 28 6.71 12.44 -6.17
CA LYS A 28 6.90 10.99 -6.13
C LYS A 28 5.75 10.24 -5.46
N HIS A 29 5.09 10.83 -4.45
CA HIS A 29 3.95 10.20 -3.76
C HIS A 29 2.74 10.13 -4.68
N TRP A 30 2.44 11.22 -5.39
CA TRP A 30 1.37 11.23 -6.38
C TRP A 30 1.61 10.21 -7.50
N LEU A 31 2.87 10.09 -7.98
CA LEU A 31 3.23 9.08 -8.98
C LEU A 31 3.00 7.66 -8.45
N TYR A 32 3.40 7.39 -7.20
CA TYR A 32 3.23 6.10 -6.55
C TYR A 32 1.74 5.73 -6.42
N GLU A 33 0.94 6.63 -5.90
CA GLU A 33 -0.51 6.45 -5.76
C GLU A 33 -1.20 6.13 -7.09
N ASN A 34 -0.78 6.80 -8.18
CA ASN A 34 -1.36 6.60 -9.51
C ASN A 34 -0.77 5.44 -10.31
N SER A 35 0.27 4.80 -9.80
CA SER A 35 0.91 3.66 -10.46
C SER A 35 0.85 2.36 -9.67
N VAL A 36 0.83 2.40 -8.34
CA VAL A 36 0.95 1.21 -7.50
C VAL A 36 -0.33 0.92 -6.74
N GLN A 37 -0.97 1.94 -6.16
CA GLN A 37 -2.09 1.76 -5.23
C GLN A 37 -3.46 1.66 -5.94
N ASN A 38 -4.34 0.85 -5.36
CA ASN A 38 -5.74 0.75 -5.75
C ASN A 38 -6.62 0.56 -4.50
N PRO A 39 -6.70 1.60 -3.64
CA PRO A 39 -7.30 1.48 -2.33
C PRO A 39 -8.80 1.14 -2.38
N GLU A 40 -9.53 1.52 -3.43
CA GLU A 40 -10.93 1.14 -3.60
C GLU A 40 -11.10 -0.38 -3.72
N ALA A 41 -10.25 -1.01 -4.54
CA ALA A 41 -10.26 -2.47 -4.69
C ALA A 41 -9.82 -3.19 -3.40
N GLU A 42 -8.86 -2.62 -2.69
CA GLU A 42 -8.40 -3.15 -1.40
C GLU A 42 -9.52 -3.09 -0.35
N VAL A 43 -10.23 -1.98 -0.23
CA VAL A 43 -11.37 -1.84 0.69
C VAL A 43 -12.50 -2.80 0.34
N GLU A 44 -12.86 -2.95 -0.95
CA GLU A 44 -13.85 -3.93 -1.40
C GLU A 44 -13.43 -5.37 -1.05
N PHE A 45 -12.16 -5.69 -1.21
CA PHE A 45 -11.60 -7.00 -0.88
C PHE A 45 -11.68 -7.26 0.63
N ILE A 46 -11.24 -6.31 1.45
CA ILE A 46 -11.30 -6.39 2.92
C ILE A 46 -12.74 -6.63 3.38
N ASP A 47 -13.67 -5.82 2.92
CA ASP A 47 -15.10 -5.92 3.28
C ASP A 47 -15.68 -7.27 2.93
N ARG A 48 -15.38 -7.78 1.74
CA ARG A 48 -15.84 -9.08 1.26
C ARG A 48 -15.32 -10.23 2.11
N VAL A 49 -14.01 -10.26 2.36
CA VAL A 49 -13.37 -11.35 3.12
C VAL A 49 -13.80 -11.30 4.58
N TYR A 50 -13.77 -10.14 5.20
CA TYR A 50 -14.16 -9.97 6.60
C TYR A 50 -15.63 -10.33 6.83
N ARG A 51 -16.52 -9.92 5.92
CA ARG A 51 -17.94 -10.29 6.00
C ARG A 51 -18.15 -11.79 5.84
N ALA A 52 -17.42 -12.43 4.95
CA ALA A 52 -17.51 -13.88 4.74
C ALA A 52 -17.11 -14.65 6.00
N GLU A 53 -16.08 -14.19 6.71
CA GLU A 53 -15.55 -14.85 7.91
C GLU A 53 -16.38 -14.54 9.17
N PHE A 54 -16.77 -13.27 9.36
CA PHE A 54 -17.38 -12.81 10.64
C PHE A 54 -18.85 -12.42 10.54
N GLY A 55 -19.49 -12.51 9.37
CA GLY A 55 -20.90 -12.20 9.15
C GLY A 55 -21.28 -10.72 9.29
N ARG A 56 -20.30 -9.81 9.45
CA ARG A 56 -20.49 -8.37 9.59
C ARG A 56 -19.40 -7.59 8.84
N LEU A 57 -19.60 -6.29 8.67
CA LEU A 57 -18.54 -5.41 8.15
C LEU A 57 -17.58 -4.99 9.26
N PRO A 58 -16.30 -4.84 8.94
CA PRO A 58 -15.31 -4.23 9.84
C PRO A 58 -15.55 -2.71 9.90
N ARG A 59 -15.09 -2.08 11.00
CA ARG A 59 -15.24 -0.63 11.21
C ARG A 59 -13.93 0.09 11.45
N ARG A 60 -12.99 -0.53 12.16
CA ARG A 60 -11.69 0.05 12.44
C ARG A 60 -10.60 -0.64 11.66
N LEU A 61 -9.97 0.10 10.77
CA LEU A 61 -8.75 -0.28 10.07
C LEU A 61 -7.53 0.20 10.86
N ARG A 62 -6.49 -0.60 10.89
CA ARG A 62 -5.12 -0.16 11.09
C ARG A 62 -4.34 -0.48 9.81
N GLU A 63 -3.64 0.50 9.28
CA GLU A 63 -2.77 0.40 8.11
C GLU A 63 -1.34 0.57 8.58
N ASP A 64 -0.58 -0.52 8.60
CA ASP A 64 0.85 -0.50 8.90
C ASP A 64 1.64 -0.18 7.63
N PHE A 65 2.73 0.58 7.77
CA PHE A 65 3.49 1.13 6.64
C PHE A 65 2.60 1.98 5.72
N CYS A 66 1.79 2.82 6.32
CA CYS A 66 0.68 3.49 5.63
C CYS A 66 1.11 4.51 4.57
N GLY A 67 2.38 4.91 4.57
CA GLY A 67 2.87 5.93 3.65
C GLY A 67 2.03 7.20 3.72
N THR A 68 1.38 7.55 2.61
CA THR A 68 0.50 8.72 2.53
C THR A 68 -0.90 8.49 3.13
N ALA A 69 -1.19 7.31 3.64
CA ALA A 69 -2.49 6.91 4.21
C ALA A 69 -3.66 6.98 3.21
N TYR A 70 -3.38 6.70 1.94
CA TYR A 70 -4.42 6.73 0.90
C TYR A 70 -5.46 5.63 1.12
N LEU A 71 -5.07 4.42 1.55
CA LEU A 71 -6.00 3.37 1.93
C LEU A 71 -6.83 3.77 3.17
N SER A 72 -6.21 4.33 4.20
CA SER A 72 -6.89 4.82 5.40
C SER A 72 -7.94 5.89 5.09
N ARG A 73 -7.63 6.84 4.19
CA ARG A 73 -8.59 7.82 3.70
C ARG A 73 -9.76 7.14 3.01
N THR A 74 -9.50 6.30 2.00
CA THR A 74 -10.52 5.61 1.21
C THR A 74 -11.42 4.74 2.10
N TRP A 75 -10.84 4.09 3.12
CA TRP A 75 -11.57 3.35 4.12
C TRP A 75 -12.59 4.20 4.88
N VAL A 76 -12.18 5.39 5.31
CA VAL A 76 -13.06 6.31 6.05
C VAL A 76 -14.15 6.87 5.15
N GLU A 77 -13.86 7.17 3.89
CA GLU A 77 -14.84 7.67 2.91
C GLU A 77 -15.97 6.68 2.62
N GLN A 78 -15.72 5.38 2.74
CA GLN A 78 -16.70 4.33 2.44
C GLN A 78 -17.94 4.36 3.34
N ARG A 79 -17.77 4.66 4.64
CA ARG A 79 -18.86 4.59 5.62
C ARG A 79 -18.67 5.61 6.74
N PRO A 80 -19.76 6.22 7.24
CA PRO A 80 -19.68 7.23 8.30
C PRO A 80 -19.08 6.70 9.61
N ASP A 81 -19.24 5.41 9.92
CA ASP A 81 -18.76 4.76 11.15
C ASP A 81 -17.34 4.23 11.04
N ASN A 82 -16.71 4.32 9.88
CA ASN A 82 -15.35 3.84 9.69
C ASN A 82 -14.34 4.78 10.33
N THR A 83 -13.36 4.18 11.01
CA THR A 83 -12.17 4.89 11.53
C THR A 83 -10.91 4.16 11.09
N ALA A 84 -9.81 4.89 10.98
CA ALA A 84 -8.52 4.32 10.61
C ALA A 84 -7.39 4.84 11.49
N VAL A 85 -6.36 4.00 11.65
CA VAL A 85 -5.07 4.36 12.21
C VAL A 85 -4.01 4.01 11.17
N GLY A 86 -3.28 4.99 10.67
CA GLY A 86 -2.12 4.79 9.80
C GLY A 86 -0.84 4.91 10.62
N VAL A 87 0.06 3.96 10.47
CA VAL A 87 1.36 3.94 11.15
C VAL A 87 2.48 3.91 10.12
N ASP A 88 3.40 4.84 10.20
CA ASP A 88 4.59 4.90 9.34
C ASP A 88 5.76 5.56 10.08
N LEU A 89 6.99 5.22 9.68
CA LEU A 89 8.21 5.84 10.22
C LEU A 89 8.52 7.19 9.57
N ASP A 90 8.12 7.38 8.31
CA ASP A 90 8.50 8.54 7.51
C ASP A 90 7.57 9.73 7.77
N GLY A 91 8.01 10.64 8.63
CA GLY A 91 7.29 11.87 8.97
C GLY A 91 6.92 12.71 7.74
N PRO A 92 7.84 13.01 6.82
CA PRO A 92 7.53 13.75 5.58
C PRO A 92 6.45 13.10 4.72
N THR A 93 6.42 11.77 4.61
CA THR A 93 5.37 11.06 3.89
C THR A 93 4.02 11.17 4.60
N LEU A 94 4.01 11.05 5.94
CA LEU A 94 2.79 11.30 6.73
C LEU A 94 2.28 12.74 6.61
N ASP A 95 3.19 13.73 6.53
CA ASP A 95 2.80 15.13 6.34
C ASP A 95 2.15 15.35 4.96
N TYR A 96 2.69 14.71 3.91
CA TYR A 96 2.02 14.68 2.61
C TYR A 96 0.61 14.09 2.72
N GLY A 97 0.44 12.99 3.44
CA GLY A 97 -0.86 12.36 3.69
C GLY A 97 -1.84 13.29 4.42
N ARG A 98 -1.38 14.02 5.43
CA ARG A 98 -2.21 15.02 6.13
C ARG A 98 -2.70 16.11 5.17
N GLU A 99 -1.80 16.64 4.36
CA GLU A 99 -2.10 17.74 3.44
C GLU A 99 -3.03 17.31 2.29
N HIS A 100 -2.81 16.14 1.70
CA HIS A 100 -3.46 15.73 0.45
C HIS A 100 -4.64 14.77 0.65
N HIS A 101 -4.61 13.96 1.71
CA HIS A 101 -5.65 12.98 1.98
C HIS A 101 -6.55 13.37 3.14
N LEU A 102 -5.98 13.65 4.31
CA LEU A 102 -6.81 13.96 5.47
C LEU A 102 -7.54 15.30 5.31
N ALA A 103 -6.89 16.33 4.79
CA ALA A 103 -7.53 17.62 4.52
C ALA A 103 -8.74 17.49 3.57
N ALA A 104 -8.71 16.53 2.64
CA ALA A 104 -9.81 16.28 1.72
C ALA A 104 -11.06 15.65 2.39
N LEU A 105 -10.90 15.04 3.57
CA LEU A 105 -12.00 14.46 4.35
C LEU A 105 -12.86 15.52 5.06
N GLY A 106 -12.40 16.77 5.14
CA GLY A 106 -13.12 17.85 5.82
C GLY A 106 -13.44 17.51 7.28
N ASP A 107 -14.70 17.59 7.68
CA ASP A 107 -15.16 17.30 9.05
C ASP A 107 -14.90 15.87 9.52
N ARG A 108 -14.50 15.00 8.60
CA ARG A 108 -14.16 13.60 8.91
C ARG A 108 -12.66 13.32 9.02
N ALA A 109 -11.82 14.34 8.95
CA ALA A 109 -10.37 14.20 9.10
C ALA A 109 -9.99 13.48 10.41
N ASP A 110 -10.70 13.75 11.50
CA ASP A 110 -10.48 13.14 12.82
C ASP A 110 -10.82 11.63 12.87
N ALA A 111 -11.47 11.09 11.83
CA ALA A 111 -11.71 9.65 11.72
C ALA A 111 -10.44 8.87 11.30
N VAL A 112 -9.38 9.56 10.87
CA VAL A 112 -8.06 8.99 10.58
C VAL A 112 -7.03 9.54 11.56
N THR A 113 -6.34 8.67 12.27
CA THR A 113 -5.21 9.03 13.13
C THR A 113 -3.91 8.56 12.48
N LEU A 114 -2.94 9.46 12.29
CA LEU A 114 -1.61 9.12 11.78
C LEU A 114 -0.60 9.12 12.92
N ILE A 115 0.13 8.02 13.06
CA ILE A 115 1.13 7.81 14.09
C ILE A 115 2.50 7.65 13.42
N GLN A 116 3.44 8.53 13.74
CA GLN A 116 4.83 8.38 13.34
C GLN A 116 5.54 7.47 14.35
N ALA A 117 5.63 6.19 14.05
CA ALA A 117 6.25 5.20 14.91
C ALA A 117 6.67 3.95 14.13
N ASP A 118 7.48 3.11 14.74
CA ASP A 118 7.68 1.74 14.29
C ASP A 118 6.37 0.95 14.49
N VAL A 119 5.94 0.24 13.46
CA VAL A 119 4.71 -0.59 13.50
C VAL A 119 4.74 -1.63 14.61
N ARG A 120 5.95 -2.02 15.09
CA ARG A 120 6.14 -2.98 16.18
C ARG A 120 5.84 -2.39 17.57
N ASP A 121 5.81 -1.07 17.69
CA ASP A 121 5.63 -0.37 18.97
C ASP A 121 4.19 0.10 19.21
N VAL A 122 3.31 -0.04 18.19
CA VAL A 122 1.91 0.38 18.28
C VAL A 122 1.01 -0.82 18.47
N GLN A 123 0.15 -0.82 19.51
CA GLN A 123 -0.83 -1.89 19.78
C GLN A 123 -2.25 -1.37 19.98
N GLU A 124 -2.41 -0.09 20.24
CA GLU A 124 -3.71 0.53 20.48
C GLU A 124 -3.96 1.68 19.49
N PRO A 125 -5.21 1.93 19.14
CA PRO A 125 -6.40 1.21 19.52
C PRO A 125 -6.55 -0.13 18.76
N LYS A 126 -7.10 -1.17 19.38
CA LYS A 126 -7.34 -2.45 18.71
C LYS A 126 -8.28 -2.30 17.53
N CYS A 127 -7.98 -3.01 16.43
CA CYS A 127 -8.66 -2.88 15.16
C CYS A 127 -9.44 -4.16 14.76
N ASP A 128 -10.40 -3.99 13.85
CA ASP A 128 -11.07 -5.11 13.19
C ASP A 128 -10.19 -5.70 12.10
N VAL A 129 -9.48 -4.84 11.37
CA VAL A 129 -8.56 -5.23 10.30
C VAL A 129 -7.24 -4.51 10.49
N LEU A 130 -6.14 -5.25 10.41
CA LEU A 130 -4.80 -4.73 10.27
C LEU A 130 -4.31 -5.08 8.86
N ALA A 131 -3.99 -4.07 8.07
CA ALA A 131 -3.48 -4.21 6.71
C ALA A 131 -1.99 -3.82 6.65
N ALA A 132 -1.17 -4.68 6.04
CA ALA A 132 0.22 -4.41 5.72
C ALA A 132 0.43 -4.80 4.25
N THR A 133 0.20 -3.85 3.36
CA THR A 133 0.18 -4.03 1.92
C THR A 133 1.45 -3.50 1.24
N ASN A 134 1.52 -3.72 -0.08
CA ASN A 134 2.65 -3.33 -0.92
C ASN A 134 3.99 -3.94 -0.47
N PHE A 135 3.93 -5.15 0.10
CA PHE A 135 5.08 -5.94 0.54
C PHE A 135 5.99 -5.23 1.57
N SER A 136 5.53 -4.17 2.22
CA SER A 136 6.34 -3.34 3.11
C SER A 136 6.91 -4.12 4.30
N TRP A 137 6.20 -5.13 4.78
CA TRP A 137 6.65 -6.04 5.84
C TRP A 137 7.85 -6.92 5.45
N TRP A 138 8.20 -7.00 4.16
CA TRP A 138 9.43 -7.67 3.68
C TRP A 138 10.71 -6.93 4.11
N GLY A 139 10.59 -5.71 4.61
CA GLY A 139 11.68 -5.01 5.29
C GLY A 139 12.16 -5.70 6.56
N PHE A 140 11.40 -6.63 7.13
CA PHE A 140 11.87 -7.49 8.22
C PHE A 140 12.67 -8.65 7.65
N HIS A 141 14.00 -8.59 7.78
CA HIS A 141 14.89 -9.56 7.17
C HIS A 141 15.11 -10.80 8.04
N ALA A 142 15.12 -10.65 9.36
CA ALA A 142 15.28 -11.75 10.29
C ALA A 142 13.94 -12.39 10.66
N ARG A 143 13.95 -13.71 10.85
CA ARG A 143 12.76 -14.47 11.25
C ARG A 143 12.17 -13.95 12.57
N GLU A 144 13.04 -13.65 13.53
CA GLU A 144 12.67 -13.16 14.86
C GLU A 144 12.02 -11.77 14.78
N GLU A 145 12.47 -10.91 13.88
CA GLU A 145 11.87 -9.58 13.65
C GLU A 145 10.45 -9.72 13.11
N LEU A 146 10.28 -10.54 12.05
CA LEU A 146 8.96 -10.78 11.47
C LEU A 146 8.03 -11.46 12.46
N LEU A 147 8.51 -12.46 13.22
CA LEU A 147 7.72 -13.10 14.27
C LEU A 147 7.31 -12.10 15.37
N GLY A 148 8.22 -11.20 15.76
CA GLY A 148 7.93 -10.10 16.69
C GLY A 148 6.82 -9.19 16.17
N TYR A 149 6.90 -8.81 14.90
CA TYR A 149 5.87 -8.04 14.23
C TYR A 149 4.51 -8.77 14.18
N LEU A 150 4.49 -10.04 13.78
CA LEU A 150 3.24 -10.83 13.73
C LEU A 150 2.59 -10.99 15.12
N ARG A 151 3.39 -11.12 16.18
CA ARG A 151 2.88 -11.11 17.56
C ARG A 151 2.27 -9.76 17.93
N ASN A 152 2.89 -8.67 17.50
CA ASN A 152 2.34 -7.34 17.69
C ASN A 152 1.02 -7.15 16.90
N CYS A 153 0.95 -7.61 15.65
CA CYS A 153 -0.28 -7.63 14.88
C CYS A 153 -1.39 -8.39 15.62
N ARG A 154 -1.10 -9.58 16.12
CA ARG A 154 -2.09 -10.37 16.89
C ARG A 154 -2.55 -9.65 18.14
N ALA A 155 -1.65 -8.98 18.86
CA ALA A 155 -1.99 -8.19 20.04
C ALA A 155 -2.82 -6.95 19.72
N SER A 156 -2.68 -6.39 18.52
CA SER A 156 -3.40 -5.21 18.03
C SER A 156 -4.81 -5.51 17.50
N LEU A 157 -5.09 -6.77 17.21
CA LEU A 157 -6.38 -7.19 16.69
C LEU A 157 -7.40 -7.42 17.81
N LYS A 158 -8.67 -7.10 17.55
CA LYS A 158 -9.81 -7.55 18.35
C LYS A 158 -9.94 -9.08 18.29
N GLU A 159 -10.83 -9.66 19.11
CA GLU A 159 -11.13 -11.10 19.09
C GLU A 159 -11.54 -11.56 17.68
N ALA A 160 -12.52 -10.89 17.08
CA ALA A 160 -12.90 -11.08 15.67
C ALA A 160 -12.10 -10.12 14.77
N GLY A 161 -10.77 -10.23 14.79
CA GLY A 161 -9.87 -9.38 14.01
C GLY A 161 -9.16 -10.17 12.91
N MET A 162 -8.82 -9.49 11.83
CA MET A 162 -8.17 -10.06 10.65
C MET A 162 -6.89 -9.31 10.31
N LEU A 163 -5.79 -10.04 10.12
CA LEU A 163 -4.56 -9.53 9.50
C LEU A 163 -4.62 -9.77 8.00
N MET A 164 -4.37 -8.73 7.21
CA MET A 164 -4.22 -8.80 5.76
C MET A 164 -2.79 -8.41 5.38
N MET A 165 -2.10 -9.33 4.72
CA MET A 165 -0.76 -9.12 4.17
C MET A 165 -0.75 -9.60 2.73
N ASP A 166 -0.11 -8.86 1.86
CA ASP A 166 0.12 -9.27 0.49
C ASP A 166 1.47 -9.99 0.34
N ILE A 167 1.52 -10.89 -0.63
CA ILE A 167 2.73 -11.64 -0.97
C ILE A 167 2.70 -11.98 -2.46
N TYR A 168 3.83 -11.90 -3.11
CA TYR A 168 4.00 -12.50 -4.42
C TYR A 168 5.15 -13.51 -4.42
N GLY A 169 5.20 -14.37 -5.42
CA GLY A 169 6.21 -15.41 -5.55
C GLY A 169 6.12 -16.08 -6.91
N GLY A 170 6.93 -17.08 -7.08
CA GLY A 170 7.07 -17.80 -8.33
C GLY A 170 8.43 -17.52 -9.01
N PRO A 171 8.69 -18.11 -10.17
CA PRO A 171 10.01 -18.01 -10.82
C PRO A 171 10.39 -16.57 -11.17
N GLU A 172 9.42 -15.74 -11.57
CA GLU A 172 9.68 -14.36 -11.98
C GLU A 172 10.00 -13.42 -10.80
N ALA A 173 9.62 -13.80 -9.59
CA ALA A 173 10.01 -13.05 -8.38
C ALA A 173 11.52 -13.19 -8.06
N GLN A 174 12.23 -14.13 -8.69
CA GLN A 174 13.62 -14.44 -8.40
C GLN A 174 14.57 -14.07 -9.53
N VAL A 175 14.08 -13.43 -10.59
CA VAL A 175 14.90 -13.01 -11.72
C VAL A 175 15.17 -11.52 -11.67
N LEU A 176 16.33 -11.12 -12.18
CA LEU A 176 16.61 -9.70 -12.38
C LEU A 176 15.85 -9.25 -13.63
N GLN A 177 15.01 -8.26 -13.50
CA GLN A 177 14.19 -7.78 -14.62
C GLN A 177 13.81 -6.32 -14.44
N LEU A 178 13.48 -5.71 -15.55
CA LEU A 178 12.97 -4.35 -15.63
C LEU A 178 11.65 -4.40 -16.38
N GLU A 179 10.58 -3.97 -15.72
CA GLU A 179 9.23 -3.95 -16.29
C GLU A 179 8.73 -2.52 -16.43
N GLU A 180 8.23 -2.18 -17.61
CA GLU A 180 7.67 -0.87 -17.90
C GLU A 180 6.15 -0.96 -18.04
N ARG A 181 5.44 0.05 -17.49
CA ARG A 181 4.00 0.19 -17.63
C ARG A 181 3.64 1.64 -17.89
N GLU A 182 2.93 1.88 -19.00
CA GLU A 182 2.40 3.20 -19.32
C GLU A 182 1.27 3.59 -18.33
N CYS A 183 1.42 4.77 -17.74
CA CYS A 183 0.45 5.44 -16.88
C CYS A 183 -0.03 6.75 -17.52
N GLU A 184 -0.99 7.45 -16.92
CA GLU A 184 -1.48 8.71 -17.46
C GLU A 184 -0.45 9.83 -17.25
N GLY A 185 0.34 10.12 -18.30
CA GLY A 185 1.32 11.20 -18.32
C GLY A 185 2.73 10.81 -17.88
N PHE A 186 3.01 9.55 -17.61
CA PHE A 186 4.33 9.03 -17.29
C PHE A 186 4.41 7.51 -17.52
N THR A 187 5.63 6.97 -17.57
CA THR A 187 5.90 5.52 -17.55
C THR A 187 6.40 5.12 -16.17
N TYR A 188 5.73 4.17 -15.53
CA TYR A 188 6.21 3.51 -14.33
C TYR A 188 7.21 2.41 -14.71
N ILE A 189 8.32 2.31 -13.99
CA ILE A 189 9.38 1.34 -14.23
C ILE A 189 9.68 0.61 -12.91
N TRP A 190 9.40 -0.69 -12.89
CA TRP A 190 9.77 -1.60 -11.82
C TRP A 190 11.09 -2.28 -12.14
N ASP A 191 12.07 -2.16 -11.25
CA ASP A 191 13.41 -2.71 -11.39
C ASP A 191 13.69 -3.72 -10.27
N GLN A 192 13.80 -4.99 -10.63
CA GLN A 192 14.29 -6.06 -9.76
C GLN A 192 15.81 -6.17 -9.96
N ASP A 193 16.56 -5.33 -9.24
CA ASP A 193 17.99 -5.09 -9.47
C ASP A 193 18.89 -6.17 -8.85
N VAL A 194 18.57 -6.65 -7.64
CA VAL A 194 19.38 -7.65 -6.93
C VAL A 194 18.49 -8.73 -6.34
N PHE A 195 18.86 -9.99 -6.52
CA PHE A 195 18.28 -11.12 -5.81
C PHE A 195 19.37 -12.12 -5.43
N SER A 196 19.41 -12.53 -4.16
CA SER A 196 20.28 -13.60 -3.67
C SER A 196 19.47 -14.88 -3.44
N PRO A 197 19.69 -15.95 -4.22
CA PRO A 197 18.98 -17.22 -4.01
C PRO A 197 19.42 -17.97 -2.74
N ILE A 198 20.48 -17.50 -2.07
CA ILE A 198 21.00 -18.10 -0.82
C ILE A 198 20.35 -17.45 0.40
N THR A 199 20.27 -16.10 0.42
CA THR A 199 19.76 -15.36 1.57
C THR A 199 18.36 -14.82 1.36
N HIS A 200 17.84 -14.87 0.13
CA HIS A 200 16.62 -14.22 -0.34
C HIS A 200 16.63 -12.69 -0.19
N ALA A 201 17.82 -12.08 0.03
CA ALA A 201 17.96 -10.63 -0.03
C ALA A 201 17.57 -10.13 -1.42
N TYR A 202 16.78 -9.07 -1.45
CA TYR A 202 16.07 -8.62 -2.63
C TYR A 202 16.04 -7.08 -2.67
N THR A 203 16.68 -6.50 -3.68
CA THR A 203 16.65 -5.06 -3.88
C THR A 203 15.78 -4.73 -5.08
N CYS A 204 14.76 -3.92 -4.86
CA CYS A 204 13.87 -3.44 -5.91
C CYS A 204 13.84 -1.91 -5.94
N ARG A 205 13.62 -1.34 -7.12
CA ARG A 205 13.50 0.10 -7.29
C ARG A 205 12.30 0.46 -8.14
N ILE A 206 11.80 1.67 -7.92
CA ILE A 206 10.82 2.30 -8.79
C ILE A 206 11.47 3.53 -9.42
N HIS A 207 11.33 3.61 -10.74
CA HIS A 207 11.70 4.77 -11.52
C HIS A 207 10.49 5.28 -12.30
N TYR A 208 10.55 6.53 -12.73
CA TYR A 208 9.52 7.13 -13.57
C TYR A 208 10.17 7.83 -14.75
N ARG A 209 9.63 7.63 -15.96
CA ARG A 209 10.03 8.33 -17.19
C ARG A 209 8.88 9.19 -17.67
N PHE A 210 9.20 10.40 -18.14
CA PHE A 210 8.22 11.38 -18.57
C PHE A 210 8.25 11.57 -20.09
N PRO A 211 7.14 12.10 -20.69
CA PRO A 211 7.05 12.27 -22.14
C PRO A 211 8.10 13.21 -22.77
N ASP A 212 8.70 14.10 -21.95
CA ASP A 212 9.81 14.97 -22.39
C ASP A 212 11.19 14.28 -22.37
N GLY A 213 11.22 12.98 -21.99
CA GLY A 213 12.44 12.18 -21.89
C GLY A 213 13.19 12.35 -20.57
N THR A 214 12.71 13.18 -19.62
CA THR A 214 13.31 13.25 -18.29
C THR A 214 12.93 12.03 -17.44
N GLU A 215 13.78 11.66 -16.47
CA GLU A 215 13.58 10.51 -15.59
C GLU A 215 13.74 10.89 -14.12
N LEU A 216 12.91 10.31 -13.27
CA LEU A 216 13.07 10.30 -11.83
C LEU A 216 13.55 8.91 -11.43
N ASN A 217 14.87 8.77 -11.35
CA ASN A 217 15.49 7.49 -11.00
C ASN A 217 15.54 7.27 -9.49
N ASN A 218 15.36 6.00 -9.07
CA ASN A 218 15.32 5.60 -7.67
C ASN A 218 14.33 6.42 -6.83
N ALA A 219 13.15 6.70 -7.39
CA ALA A 219 12.10 7.40 -6.65
C ALA A 219 11.76 6.68 -5.34
N PHE A 220 11.80 5.35 -5.39
CA PHE A 220 11.73 4.45 -4.24
C PHE A 220 12.77 3.35 -4.39
N THR A 221 13.38 2.94 -3.27
CA THR A 221 14.29 1.81 -3.18
C THR A 221 13.87 0.94 -2.01
N TYR A 222 13.78 -0.34 -2.25
CA TYR A 222 13.35 -1.33 -1.28
C TYR A 222 14.48 -2.34 -1.06
N GLU A 223 14.92 -2.45 0.18
CA GLU A 223 15.81 -3.49 0.66
C GLU A 223 14.96 -4.52 1.40
N TRP A 224 14.63 -5.62 0.73
CA TRP A 224 13.69 -6.61 1.20
C TRP A 224 14.33 -8.00 1.38
N ARG A 225 13.63 -8.86 2.07
CA ARG A 225 13.78 -10.30 1.99
C ARG A 225 12.56 -10.90 1.32
N LEU A 226 12.77 -11.66 0.25
CA LEU A 226 11.70 -12.42 -0.41
C LEU A 226 11.28 -13.60 0.48
N TRP A 227 10.20 -13.44 1.22
CA TRP A 227 9.63 -14.47 2.06
C TRP A 227 8.76 -15.42 1.24
N THR A 228 8.83 -16.71 1.54
CA THR A 228 7.95 -17.71 0.93
C THR A 228 6.70 -17.95 1.77
N LEU A 229 5.61 -18.36 1.13
CA LEU A 229 4.37 -18.66 1.86
C LEU A 229 4.54 -19.78 2.93
N PRO A 230 5.32 -20.87 2.69
CA PRO A 230 5.61 -21.83 3.76
C PRO A 230 6.30 -21.20 4.97
N GLU A 231 7.32 -20.34 4.76
CA GLU A 231 8.00 -19.66 5.89
C GLU A 231 7.03 -18.82 6.72
N ILE A 232 6.10 -18.09 6.06
CA ILE A 232 5.11 -17.26 6.75
C ILE A 232 4.12 -18.12 7.54
N ARG A 233 3.72 -19.28 7.01
CA ARG A 233 2.83 -20.21 7.72
C ARG A 233 3.46 -20.86 8.93
N ASP A 234 4.79 -20.98 8.95
CA ASP A 234 5.55 -21.54 10.06
C ASP A 234 5.82 -20.53 11.18
N LEU A 235 5.53 -19.25 10.96
CA LEU A 235 5.63 -18.16 11.93
C LEU A 235 4.37 -18.01 12.75
#